data_79dc8e3a924da9afbbb87d2118af1c2b
#
_entry.id   79dc8e3a924da9afbbb87d2118af1c2b
#
_cell.length_a   1.000
_cell.length_b   1.000
_cell.length_c   1.000
_cell.angle_alpha   90.00
_cell.angle_beta   90.00
_cell.angle_gamma   90.00
#
_symmetry.space_group_name_H-M   'P 1'
#
loop_
_entity.id
_entity.type
_entity.pdbx_description
1 polymer ?
#
loop_
_entity_poly.entity_id
_entity_poly.type
_entity_poly.pdbx_seq_one_letter_code
_entity_poly.pdbx_strand_id
1 'polypeptide(L)'
;MRKYNLIVIGAGPGGYVAAIEAAKLGKKVAVIEKEKIGGTCLNVGCIPSKAYLKHASWVEELEEANRFGINNQVTTIDYPKLVERKDGVVNQLQQGIHYLFKEHNIDYIEGEASLKSKHEVSVNGKSLETDFILLATGSKPFVPPINGIDTVNYLTTDTFFDLKELPKKLAIIGGGVIGIELAFAMAPLGVEVSVIEVAPSILMTEDKEATAIIKNQLKKMGVKLIEGATINQVTQSSMQLPDQSIDFDKLLVVTGRRGNLEILDSLSITKTANQKFVEVNRFYQTSVDSIYAVGDIVDGFMLAHAASKEGIKAVRHMFADKEAPLKNEQVPRCVYTHPEIASFGLSENEAKEKGYDVLISKTNYSANGRAIAGNETTGFVKIISEKNNHEILGGVIVGANATEMIHTILAVKESEGRLEEIEKMTFAHPTLSEMIGELASEMIF
;
A
#
# COMPACT_ATOMS: atom_id res chain seq x y z
N MET A 1 -23.69 -24.40 21.12
CA MET A 1 -22.85 -23.36 20.47
C MET A 1 -22.08 -23.97 19.32
N ARG A 2 -21.83 -23.19 18.25
CA ARG A 2 -21.00 -23.63 17.10
C ARG A 2 -19.55 -23.43 17.49
N LYS A 3 -18.76 -24.51 17.53
CA LYS A 3 -17.32 -24.40 17.87
C LYS A 3 -16.47 -24.37 16.61
N TYR A 4 -15.51 -23.40 16.55
CA TYR A 4 -14.51 -23.21 15.51
C TYR A 4 -13.11 -23.48 16.05
N ASN A 5 -12.14 -23.74 15.18
CA ASN A 5 -10.74 -23.70 15.54
C ASN A 5 -10.19 -22.27 15.48
N LEU A 6 -10.69 -21.46 14.53
CA LEU A 6 -10.32 -20.07 14.36
C LEU A 6 -11.55 -19.22 14.04
N ILE A 7 -11.68 -18.10 14.73
CA ILE A 7 -12.55 -17.00 14.32
C ILE A 7 -11.65 -15.82 13.92
N VAL A 8 -11.81 -15.35 12.68
CA VAL A 8 -11.14 -14.16 12.15
C VAL A 8 -12.11 -13.00 12.20
N ILE A 9 -11.68 -11.88 12.77
CA ILE A 9 -12.47 -10.64 12.84
C ILE A 9 -11.88 -9.62 11.88
N GLY A 10 -12.60 -9.36 10.79
CA GLY A 10 -12.18 -8.55 9.65
C GLY A 10 -11.81 -9.41 8.45
N ALA A 11 -12.37 -9.09 7.27
CA ALA A 11 -12.15 -9.77 6.01
C ALA A 11 -11.25 -8.98 5.03
N GLY A 12 -10.37 -8.11 5.56
CA GLY A 12 -9.29 -7.48 4.79
C GLY A 12 -8.18 -8.47 4.41
N PRO A 13 -7.10 -8.02 3.72
CA PRO A 13 -6.02 -8.90 3.25
C PRO A 13 -5.41 -9.79 4.33
N GLY A 14 -5.17 -9.28 5.52
CA GLY A 14 -4.67 -10.08 6.65
C GLY A 14 -5.67 -11.15 7.09
N GLY A 15 -6.96 -10.83 7.10
CA GLY A 15 -8.01 -11.72 7.60
C GLY A 15 -8.41 -12.81 6.62
N TYR A 16 -8.78 -12.45 5.37
CA TYR A 16 -9.25 -13.47 4.42
C TYR A 16 -8.14 -14.45 4.01
N VAL A 17 -6.89 -13.96 3.89
CA VAL A 17 -5.73 -14.82 3.56
C VAL A 17 -5.44 -15.79 4.72
N ALA A 18 -5.46 -15.28 5.95
CA ALA A 18 -5.30 -16.12 7.14
C ALA A 18 -6.38 -17.19 7.26
N ALA A 19 -7.64 -16.82 7.00
CA ALA A 19 -8.77 -17.75 7.03
C ALA A 19 -8.59 -18.90 6.02
N ILE A 20 -8.19 -18.58 4.79
CA ILE A 20 -7.91 -19.57 3.74
C ILE A 20 -6.74 -20.47 4.15
N GLU A 21 -5.65 -19.91 4.69
CA GLU A 21 -4.50 -20.69 5.16
C GLU A 21 -4.90 -21.67 6.28
N ALA A 22 -5.68 -21.21 7.25
CA ALA A 22 -6.18 -22.09 8.33
C ALA A 22 -7.08 -23.20 7.79
N ALA A 23 -7.96 -22.90 6.84
CA ALA A 23 -8.83 -23.87 6.21
C ALA A 23 -8.02 -24.94 5.41
N LYS A 24 -6.96 -24.53 4.70
CA LYS A 24 -6.01 -25.45 4.02
C LYS A 24 -5.31 -26.40 5.00
N LEU A 25 -5.10 -25.96 6.24
CA LEU A 25 -4.58 -26.80 7.33
C LEU A 25 -5.69 -27.69 7.99
N GLY A 26 -6.88 -27.80 7.38
CA GLY A 26 -7.98 -28.62 7.84
C GLY A 26 -8.72 -28.05 9.06
N LYS A 27 -8.57 -26.74 9.35
CA LYS A 27 -9.23 -26.11 10.49
C LYS A 27 -10.62 -25.61 10.11
N LYS A 28 -11.55 -25.66 11.07
CA LYS A 28 -12.88 -25.08 10.92
C LYS A 28 -12.83 -23.60 11.24
N VAL A 29 -13.13 -22.76 10.26
CA VAL A 29 -12.92 -21.31 10.31
C VAL A 29 -14.24 -20.56 10.13
N ALA A 30 -14.41 -19.46 10.90
CA ALA A 30 -15.38 -18.42 10.61
C ALA A 30 -14.66 -17.09 10.38
N VAL A 31 -15.16 -16.30 9.44
CA VAL A 31 -14.74 -14.91 9.22
C VAL A 31 -15.93 -14.00 9.50
N ILE A 32 -15.73 -12.99 10.35
CA ILE A 32 -16.76 -12.00 10.68
C ILE A 32 -16.32 -10.65 10.08
N GLU A 33 -17.18 -10.04 9.27
CA GLU A 33 -16.94 -8.75 8.63
C GLU A 33 -18.13 -7.82 8.82
N LYS A 34 -17.86 -6.58 9.26
CA LYS A 34 -18.92 -5.60 9.53
C LYS A 34 -19.33 -4.76 8.32
N GLU A 35 -18.46 -4.66 7.32
CA GLU A 35 -18.66 -3.79 6.15
C GLU A 35 -18.67 -4.63 4.86
N LYS A 36 -17.51 -4.70 4.19
CA LYS A 36 -17.37 -5.37 2.89
C LYS A 36 -16.19 -6.32 2.89
N ILE A 37 -16.39 -7.52 2.36
CA ILE A 37 -15.34 -8.49 2.13
C ILE A 37 -14.19 -7.87 1.29
N GLY A 38 -12.94 -8.21 1.62
CA GLY A 38 -11.75 -7.63 1.00
C GLY A 38 -11.21 -6.39 1.73
N GLY A 39 -11.97 -5.82 2.68
CA GLY A 39 -11.57 -4.69 3.53
C GLY A 39 -11.20 -3.42 2.76
N THR A 40 -10.44 -2.54 3.40
CA THR A 40 -10.02 -1.24 2.84
C THR A 40 -9.31 -1.38 1.49
N CYS A 41 -8.33 -2.27 1.39
CA CYS A 41 -7.51 -2.41 0.18
C CYS A 41 -8.35 -2.67 -1.08
N LEU A 42 -9.28 -3.62 -1.01
CA LEU A 42 -10.10 -4.01 -2.15
C LEU A 42 -11.19 -2.98 -2.46
N ASN A 43 -11.80 -2.38 -1.44
CA ASN A 43 -13.01 -1.59 -1.61
C ASN A 43 -12.76 -0.09 -1.78
N VAL A 44 -11.83 0.47 -1.00
CA VAL A 44 -11.58 1.92 -0.91
C VAL A 44 -10.09 2.29 -0.83
N GLY A 45 -9.22 1.42 -1.32
CA GLY A 45 -7.76 1.60 -1.25
C GLY A 45 -7.03 1.16 -2.52
N CYS A 46 -6.26 0.08 -2.42
CA CYS A 46 -5.32 -0.36 -3.44
C CYS A 46 -5.98 -0.58 -4.82
N ILE A 47 -7.08 -1.30 -4.85
CA ILE A 47 -7.72 -1.70 -6.13
C ILE A 47 -8.38 -0.52 -6.84
N PRO A 48 -9.25 0.27 -6.18
CA PRO A 48 -9.86 1.42 -6.84
C PRO A 48 -8.83 2.48 -7.24
N SER A 49 -7.77 2.72 -6.46
CA SER A 49 -6.72 3.67 -6.85
C SER A 49 -5.97 3.21 -8.11
N LYS A 50 -5.64 1.92 -8.23
CA LYS A 50 -4.98 1.37 -9.42
C LYS A 50 -5.90 1.37 -10.64
N ALA A 51 -7.21 1.20 -10.45
CA ALA A 51 -8.17 1.38 -11.53
C ALA A 51 -8.18 2.84 -12.05
N TYR A 52 -8.11 3.84 -11.16
CA TYR A 52 -8.05 5.24 -11.55
C TYR A 52 -6.69 5.63 -12.16
N LEU A 53 -5.57 5.14 -11.63
CA LEU A 53 -4.26 5.33 -12.25
C LEU A 53 -4.24 4.77 -13.69
N LYS A 54 -4.90 3.63 -13.95
CA LYS A 54 -5.02 3.10 -15.31
C LYS A 54 -5.87 4.01 -16.21
N HIS A 55 -6.92 4.66 -15.67
CA HIS A 55 -7.67 5.65 -16.45
C HIS A 55 -6.80 6.86 -16.82
N ALA A 56 -5.99 7.34 -15.87
CA ALA A 56 -5.03 8.42 -16.11
C ALA A 56 -4.00 8.02 -17.18
N SER A 57 -3.44 6.80 -17.10
CA SER A 57 -2.45 6.35 -18.07
C SER A 57 -3.00 6.32 -19.51
N TRP A 58 -4.28 5.99 -19.72
CA TRP A 58 -4.87 6.06 -21.07
C TRP A 58 -4.90 7.48 -21.63
N VAL A 59 -5.14 8.49 -20.79
CA VAL A 59 -5.11 9.89 -21.25
C VAL A 59 -3.68 10.31 -21.58
N GLU A 60 -2.71 9.99 -20.72
CA GLU A 60 -1.30 10.28 -20.94
C GLU A 60 -0.74 9.57 -22.18
N GLU A 61 -1.07 8.29 -22.40
CA GLU A 61 -0.69 7.51 -23.57
C GLU A 61 -1.25 8.14 -24.88
N LEU A 62 -2.49 8.65 -24.86
CA LEU A 62 -3.09 9.35 -25.99
C LEU A 62 -2.39 10.69 -26.28
N GLU A 63 -2.05 11.45 -25.25
CA GLU A 63 -1.29 12.70 -25.40
C GLU A 63 0.12 12.45 -25.93
N GLU A 64 0.77 11.40 -25.48
CA GLU A 64 2.09 10.99 -25.97
C GLU A 64 2.03 10.56 -27.43
N ALA A 65 1.04 9.76 -27.80
CA ALA A 65 0.84 9.27 -29.18
C ALA A 65 0.75 10.41 -30.20
N ASN A 66 0.18 11.56 -29.80
CA ASN A 66 0.13 12.75 -30.65
C ASN A 66 1.53 13.27 -31.02
N ARG A 67 2.51 13.17 -30.14
CA ARG A 67 3.91 13.61 -30.38
C ARG A 67 4.59 12.75 -31.44
N PHE A 68 4.13 11.51 -31.61
CA PHE A 68 4.68 10.54 -32.55
C PHE A 68 3.81 10.33 -33.79
N GLY A 69 2.88 11.24 -34.06
CA GLY A 69 2.10 11.28 -35.30
C GLY A 69 0.81 10.45 -35.32
N ILE A 70 0.41 9.88 -34.18
CA ILE A 70 -0.90 9.24 -34.00
C ILE A 70 -1.85 10.31 -33.49
N ASN A 71 -2.46 11.06 -34.41
CA ASN A 71 -3.32 12.18 -34.10
C ASN A 71 -4.63 11.71 -33.48
N ASN A 72 -4.87 12.12 -32.26
CA ASN A 72 -6.10 11.87 -31.50
C ASN A 72 -6.47 13.08 -30.65
N GLN A 73 -7.72 13.14 -30.19
CA GLN A 73 -8.18 14.19 -29.29
C GLN A 73 -9.13 13.61 -28.24
N VAL A 74 -8.77 13.75 -26.98
CA VAL A 74 -9.71 13.52 -25.87
C VAL A 74 -10.64 14.72 -25.78
N THR A 75 -11.88 14.58 -26.22
CA THR A 75 -12.87 15.66 -26.20
C THR A 75 -13.64 15.75 -24.90
N THR A 76 -13.92 14.60 -24.28
CA THR A 76 -14.68 14.50 -23.03
C THR A 76 -14.26 13.25 -22.26
N ILE A 77 -14.39 13.32 -20.93
CA ILE A 77 -14.24 12.17 -20.04
C ILE A 77 -15.62 11.87 -19.44
N ASP A 78 -16.16 10.69 -19.77
CA ASP A 78 -17.38 10.17 -19.15
C ASP A 78 -17.02 9.54 -17.79
N TYR A 79 -16.91 10.38 -16.76
CA TYR A 79 -16.49 9.94 -15.44
C TYR A 79 -17.39 8.86 -14.82
N PRO A 80 -18.73 8.90 -14.95
CA PRO A 80 -19.60 7.80 -14.52
C PRO A 80 -19.18 6.43 -15.08
N LYS A 81 -18.75 6.33 -16.35
CA LYS A 81 -18.25 5.06 -16.91
C LYS A 81 -16.92 4.62 -16.28
N LEU A 82 -16.05 5.55 -15.92
CA LEU A 82 -14.82 5.22 -15.19
C LEU A 82 -15.14 4.67 -13.79
N VAL A 83 -16.14 5.26 -13.12
CA VAL A 83 -16.64 4.76 -11.83
C VAL A 83 -17.24 3.37 -11.99
N GLU A 84 -18.11 3.15 -12.99
CA GLU A 84 -18.70 1.84 -13.28
C GLU A 84 -17.62 0.76 -13.51
N ARG A 85 -16.59 1.07 -14.29
CA ARG A 85 -15.47 0.15 -14.51
C ARG A 85 -14.75 -0.18 -13.20
N LYS A 86 -14.45 0.83 -12.38
CA LYS A 86 -13.81 0.65 -11.06
C LYS A 86 -14.67 -0.25 -10.16
N ASP A 87 -16.00 0.01 -10.10
CA ASP A 87 -16.95 -0.78 -9.31
C ASP A 87 -17.03 -2.23 -9.84
N GLY A 88 -17.00 -2.43 -11.13
CA GLY A 88 -16.94 -3.75 -11.76
C GLY A 88 -15.70 -4.56 -11.33
N VAL A 89 -14.53 -3.93 -11.29
CA VAL A 89 -13.29 -4.58 -10.82
C VAL A 89 -13.38 -4.96 -9.34
N VAL A 90 -13.87 -4.07 -8.49
CA VAL A 90 -14.07 -4.33 -7.06
C VAL A 90 -15.04 -5.50 -6.85
N ASN A 91 -16.19 -5.47 -7.51
CA ASN A 91 -17.21 -6.52 -7.40
C ASN A 91 -16.68 -7.90 -7.85
N GLN A 92 -15.92 -7.94 -8.95
CA GLN A 92 -15.31 -9.20 -9.43
C GLN A 92 -14.37 -9.81 -8.39
N LEU A 93 -13.56 -8.98 -7.73
CA LEU A 93 -12.62 -9.45 -6.70
C LEU A 93 -13.33 -9.88 -5.41
N GLN A 94 -14.41 -9.17 -5.00
CA GLN A 94 -15.24 -9.60 -3.88
C GLN A 94 -15.84 -11.00 -4.13
N GLN A 95 -16.40 -11.21 -5.34
CA GLN A 95 -16.93 -12.51 -5.74
C GLN A 95 -15.85 -13.60 -5.72
N GLY A 96 -14.62 -13.27 -6.11
CA GLY A 96 -13.47 -14.18 -6.01
C GLY A 96 -13.19 -14.63 -4.58
N ILE A 97 -13.23 -13.72 -3.60
CA ILE A 97 -13.02 -14.08 -2.19
C ILE A 97 -14.19 -14.93 -1.67
N HIS A 98 -15.45 -14.59 -2.00
CA HIS A 98 -16.62 -15.42 -1.65
C HIS A 98 -16.51 -16.83 -2.23
N TYR A 99 -16.05 -16.96 -3.47
CA TYR A 99 -15.80 -18.27 -4.09
C TYR A 99 -14.76 -19.07 -3.30
N LEU A 100 -13.62 -18.46 -2.92
CA LEU A 100 -12.58 -19.11 -2.12
C LEU A 100 -13.10 -19.53 -0.74
N PHE A 101 -13.92 -18.71 -0.09
CA PHE A 101 -14.52 -19.08 1.19
C PHE A 101 -15.45 -20.29 1.05
N LYS A 102 -16.24 -20.34 -0.01
CA LYS A 102 -17.10 -21.49 -0.32
C LYS A 102 -16.29 -22.76 -0.61
N GLU A 103 -15.23 -22.65 -1.43
CA GLU A 103 -14.35 -23.76 -1.80
C GLU A 103 -13.69 -24.39 -0.57
N HIS A 104 -13.26 -23.54 0.37
CA HIS A 104 -12.58 -23.99 1.59
C HIS A 104 -13.52 -24.21 2.79
N ASN A 105 -14.84 -24.16 2.61
CA ASN A 105 -15.85 -24.34 3.66
C ASN A 105 -15.65 -23.36 4.85
N ILE A 106 -15.31 -22.10 4.57
CA ILE A 106 -15.18 -21.04 5.55
C ILE A 106 -16.55 -20.39 5.75
N ASP A 107 -17.03 -20.34 7.01
CA ASP A 107 -18.26 -19.66 7.36
C ASP A 107 -18.04 -18.13 7.32
N TYR A 108 -18.70 -17.43 6.39
CA TYR A 108 -18.69 -15.97 6.33
C TYR A 108 -19.91 -15.40 7.05
N ILE A 109 -19.69 -14.46 7.98
CA ILE A 109 -20.74 -13.89 8.84
C ILE A 109 -20.66 -12.37 8.74
N GLU A 110 -21.68 -11.76 8.15
CA GLU A 110 -21.84 -10.32 8.12
C GLU A 110 -22.31 -9.80 9.47
N GLY A 111 -21.60 -8.85 10.05
CA GLY A 111 -21.94 -8.22 11.32
C GLY A 111 -20.72 -7.73 12.10
N GLU A 112 -20.99 -6.91 13.10
CA GLU A 112 -19.97 -6.41 14.00
C GLU A 112 -19.71 -7.40 15.14
N ALA A 113 -18.44 -7.79 15.27
CA ALA A 113 -17.99 -8.71 16.31
C ALA A 113 -17.65 -7.98 17.61
N SER A 114 -17.91 -8.63 18.74
CA SER A 114 -17.38 -8.22 20.04
C SER A 114 -16.78 -9.40 20.78
N LEU A 115 -15.65 -9.18 21.48
CA LEU A 115 -15.03 -10.22 22.30
C LEU A 115 -15.81 -10.38 23.61
N LYS A 116 -16.21 -11.59 23.95
CA LYS A 116 -16.84 -11.95 25.25
C LYS A 116 -15.83 -12.57 26.20
N SER A 117 -14.92 -13.36 25.67
CA SER A 117 -13.80 -13.94 26.40
C SER A 117 -12.66 -14.25 25.41
N LYS A 118 -11.57 -14.78 25.91
CA LYS A 118 -10.44 -15.23 25.10
C LYS A 118 -10.76 -16.39 24.14
N HIS A 119 -11.96 -16.98 24.23
CA HIS A 119 -12.44 -18.10 23.42
C HIS A 119 -13.89 -17.92 22.94
N GLU A 120 -14.47 -16.73 23.11
CA GLU A 120 -15.86 -16.47 22.76
C GLU A 120 -16.01 -15.12 22.07
N VAL A 121 -16.65 -15.13 20.89
CA VAL A 121 -16.99 -13.95 20.10
C VAL A 121 -18.49 -13.86 19.94
N SER A 122 -19.05 -12.66 20.11
CA SER A 122 -20.46 -12.41 19.83
C SER A 122 -20.60 -11.62 18.53
N VAL A 123 -21.55 -12.05 17.70
CA VAL A 123 -21.98 -11.36 16.50
C VAL A 123 -23.47 -11.54 16.28
N ASN A 124 -24.20 -10.47 15.94
CA ASN A 124 -25.66 -10.49 15.70
C ASN A 124 -26.45 -11.16 16.86
N GLY A 125 -26.03 -10.91 18.10
CA GLY A 125 -26.67 -11.49 19.31
C GLY A 125 -26.39 -12.98 19.54
N LYS A 126 -25.54 -13.61 18.73
CA LYS A 126 -25.17 -15.03 18.87
C LYS A 126 -23.72 -15.13 19.37
N SER A 127 -23.50 -16.06 20.32
CA SER A 127 -22.16 -16.40 20.81
C SER A 127 -21.59 -17.57 19.99
N LEU A 128 -20.32 -17.43 19.60
CA LEU A 128 -19.51 -18.41 18.89
C LEU A 128 -18.29 -18.75 19.73
N GLU A 129 -18.02 -20.05 19.90
CA GLU A 129 -16.84 -20.55 20.62
C GLU A 129 -15.71 -20.87 19.64
N THR A 130 -14.47 -20.65 20.05
CA THR A 130 -13.29 -20.91 19.23
C THR A 130 -12.06 -21.28 20.07
N ASP A 131 -11.11 -21.97 19.45
CA ASP A 131 -9.80 -22.23 20.05
C ASP A 131 -8.91 -20.98 19.99
N PHE A 132 -8.92 -20.25 18.83
CA PHE A 132 -8.16 -19.02 18.61
C PHE A 132 -9.02 -17.91 17.99
N ILE A 133 -8.62 -16.67 18.26
CA ILE A 133 -9.19 -15.46 17.64
C ILE A 133 -8.06 -14.72 16.92
N LEU A 134 -8.29 -14.34 15.66
CA LEU A 134 -7.41 -13.45 14.91
C LEU A 134 -8.09 -12.10 14.70
N LEU A 135 -7.50 -11.05 15.24
CA LEU A 135 -7.91 -9.67 15.04
C LEU A 135 -7.26 -9.14 13.76
N ALA A 136 -8.05 -8.89 12.72
CA ALA A 136 -7.65 -8.32 11.45
C ALA A 136 -8.54 -7.10 11.11
N THR A 137 -8.87 -6.31 12.13
CA THR A 137 -9.84 -5.20 12.08
C THR A 137 -9.35 -3.98 11.32
N GLY A 138 -8.07 -3.97 10.92
CA GLY A 138 -7.51 -2.92 10.07
C GLY A 138 -7.44 -1.55 10.73
N SER A 139 -7.55 -0.52 9.91
CA SER A 139 -7.40 0.89 10.31
C SER A 139 -8.49 1.77 9.70
N LYS A 140 -8.59 3.00 10.21
CA LYS A 140 -9.44 4.07 9.69
C LYS A 140 -8.61 5.32 9.37
N PRO A 141 -9.06 6.19 8.43
CA PRO A 141 -8.38 7.45 8.13
C PRO A 141 -8.21 8.31 9.39
N PHE A 142 -7.06 8.95 9.48
CA PHE A 142 -6.80 9.95 10.51
C PHE A 142 -6.92 11.34 9.92
N VAL A 143 -7.81 12.16 10.50
CA VAL A 143 -7.97 13.58 10.18
C VAL A 143 -7.39 14.39 11.34
N PRO A 144 -6.35 15.20 11.12
CA PRO A 144 -5.77 16.02 12.17
C PRO A 144 -6.73 17.18 12.54
N PRO A 145 -6.61 17.74 13.75
CA PRO A 145 -7.38 18.88 14.16
C PRO A 145 -6.90 20.16 13.44
N ILE A 146 -7.54 20.46 12.30
CA ILE A 146 -7.28 21.67 11.52
C ILE A 146 -8.42 22.66 11.80
N ASN A 147 -8.09 23.94 12.02
CA ASN A 147 -9.11 24.96 12.27
C ASN A 147 -10.11 25.03 11.11
N GLY A 148 -11.40 24.89 11.42
CA GLY A 148 -12.49 24.91 10.45
C GLY A 148 -12.78 23.58 9.75
N ILE A 149 -12.00 22.51 9.94
CA ILE A 149 -12.18 21.22 9.24
C ILE A 149 -13.55 20.60 9.51
N ASP A 150 -14.09 20.74 10.73
CA ASP A 150 -15.38 20.19 11.12
C ASP A 150 -16.57 20.88 10.41
N THR A 151 -16.34 22.03 9.76
CA THR A 151 -17.35 22.76 9.00
C THR A 151 -17.32 22.43 7.50
N VAL A 152 -16.36 21.61 7.04
CA VAL A 152 -16.12 21.28 5.64
C VAL A 152 -16.58 19.86 5.35
N ASN A 153 -17.22 19.66 4.21
CA ASN A 153 -17.52 18.34 3.71
C ASN A 153 -16.28 17.78 3.00
N TYR A 154 -15.28 17.35 3.79
CA TYR A 154 -14.05 16.75 3.27
C TYR A 154 -14.23 15.27 2.93
N LEU A 155 -13.38 14.78 2.04
CA LEU A 155 -13.26 13.38 1.66
C LEU A 155 -12.08 12.73 2.43
N THR A 156 -12.22 11.46 2.67
CA THR A 156 -11.12 10.56 3.03
C THR A 156 -11.00 9.46 1.98
N THR A 157 -10.07 8.52 2.12
CA THR A 157 -10.03 7.33 1.26
C THR A 157 -11.36 6.57 1.24
N ASP A 158 -12.07 6.53 2.39
CA ASP A 158 -13.30 5.76 2.52
C ASP A 158 -14.48 6.36 1.72
N THR A 159 -14.41 7.65 1.38
CA THR A 159 -15.47 8.36 0.64
C THR A 159 -15.05 8.90 -0.72
N PHE A 160 -13.74 8.99 -1.00
CA PHE A 160 -13.23 9.53 -2.27
C PHE A 160 -13.70 8.72 -3.49
N PHE A 161 -13.70 7.41 -3.38
CA PHE A 161 -14.08 6.52 -4.50
C PHE A 161 -15.59 6.44 -4.75
N ASP A 162 -16.41 7.10 -3.91
CA ASP A 162 -17.84 7.25 -4.09
C ASP A 162 -18.24 8.50 -4.88
N LEU A 163 -17.28 9.36 -5.27
CA LEU A 163 -17.52 10.52 -6.11
C LEU A 163 -18.22 10.10 -7.42
N LYS A 164 -19.30 10.81 -7.75
CA LYS A 164 -20.09 10.56 -8.98
C LYS A 164 -19.73 11.52 -10.11
N GLU A 165 -19.08 12.62 -9.77
CA GLU A 165 -18.66 13.66 -10.70
C GLU A 165 -17.19 13.99 -10.49
N LEU A 166 -16.50 14.27 -11.57
CA LEU A 166 -15.09 14.70 -11.53
C LEU A 166 -15.04 16.15 -10.99
N PRO A 167 -14.33 16.42 -9.88
CA PRO A 167 -14.17 17.78 -9.39
C PRO A 167 -13.36 18.61 -10.38
N LYS A 168 -13.60 19.92 -10.43
CA LYS A 168 -12.73 20.82 -11.22
C LYS A 168 -11.44 21.12 -10.47
N LYS A 169 -11.53 21.30 -9.13
CA LYS A 169 -10.41 21.60 -8.24
C LYS A 169 -10.40 20.64 -7.05
N LEU A 170 -9.30 19.93 -6.90
CA LEU A 170 -9.08 19.00 -5.79
C LEU A 170 -7.88 19.46 -4.94
N ALA A 171 -8.14 19.81 -3.68
CA ALA A 171 -7.07 20.01 -2.70
C ALA A 171 -6.85 18.70 -1.92
N ILE A 172 -5.60 18.28 -1.76
CA ILE A 172 -5.20 17.08 -1.03
C ILE A 172 -4.31 17.48 0.13
N ILE A 173 -4.75 17.22 1.36
CA ILE A 173 -3.91 17.35 2.56
C ILE A 173 -3.24 16.00 2.82
N GLY A 174 -1.92 15.96 2.67
CA GLY A 174 -1.06 14.78 2.83
C GLY A 174 -0.33 14.41 1.55
N GLY A 175 0.99 14.51 1.57
CA GLY A 175 1.91 14.17 0.48
C GLY A 175 2.53 12.76 0.61
N GLY A 176 1.89 11.87 1.38
CA GLY A 176 2.24 10.45 1.43
C GLY A 176 1.82 9.70 0.15
N VAL A 177 2.09 8.38 0.12
CA VAL A 177 1.83 7.52 -1.04
C VAL A 177 0.41 7.70 -1.59
N ILE A 178 -0.60 7.68 -0.72
CA ILE A 178 -2.02 7.77 -1.12
C ILE A 178 -2.31 9.12 -1.80
N GLY A 179 -1.88 10.23 -1.19
CA GLY A 179 -2.12 11.57 -1.75
C GLY A 179 -1.45 11.77 -3.09
N ILE A 180 -0.22 11.30 -3.23
CA ILE A 180 0.54 11.40 -4.47
C ILE A 180 -0.06 10.51 -5.57
N GLU A 181 -0.39 9.25 -5.27
CA GLU A 181 -1.08 8.38 -6.25
C GLU A 181 -2.39 8.97 -6.74
N LEU A 182 -3.20 9.56 -5.84
CA LEU A 182 -4.46 10.18 -6.23
C LEU A 182 -4.27 11.49 -7.00
N ALA A 183 -3.18 12.23 -6.76
CA ALA A 183 -2.81 13.36 -7.61
C ALA A 183 -2.47 12.91 -9.03
N PHE A 184 -1.68 11.83 -9.19
CA PHE A 184 -1.39 11.21 -10.49
C PHE A 184 -2.64 10.64 -11.18
N ALA A 185 -3.61 10.15 -10.42
CA ALA A 185 -4.84 9.62 -10.96
C ALA A 185 -5.81 10.71 -11.45
N MET A 186 -5.82 11.91 -10.81
CA MET A 186 -6.82 12.94 -11.10
C MET A 186 -6.33 14.02 -12.07
N ALA A 187 -5.07 14.41 -11.98
CA ALA A 187 -4.55 15.51 -12.82
C ALA A 187 -4.66 15.22 -14.33
N PRO A 188 -4.30 14.01 -14.84
CA PRO A 188 -4.46 13.72 -16.29
C PRO A 188 -5.92 13.69 -16.76
N LEU A 189 -6.87 13.49 -15.83
CA LEU A 189 -8.30 13.57 -16.13
C LEU A 189 -8.82 15.02 -16.23
N GLY A 190 -7.95 16.02 -16.13
CA GLY A 190 -8.28 17.43 -16.25
C GLY A 190 -8.66 18.11 -14.91
N VAL A 191 -8.40 17.48 -13.79
CA VAL A 191 -8.61 18.08 -12.46
C VAL A 191 -7.45 18.99 -12.10
N GLU A 192 -7.71 20.23 -11.68
CA GLU A 192 -6.71 21.12 -11.07
C GLU A 192 -6.38 20.62 -9.66
N VAL A 193 -5.21 19.99 -9.49
CA VAL A 193 -4.82 19.36 -8.23
C VAL A 193 -3.83 20.22 -7.47
N SER A 194 -4.08 20.42 -6.16
CA SER A 194 -3.13 21.01 -5.21
C SER A 194 -2.84 20.00 -4.11
N VAL A 195 -1.56 19.67 -3.88
CA VAL A 195 -1.10 18.81 -2.80
C VAL A 195 -0.44 19.65 -1.73
N ILE A 196 -0.92 19.55 -0.50
CA ILE A 196 -0.45 20.29 0.67
C ILE A 196 0.14 19.31 1.68
N GLU A 197 1.45 19.39 1.89
CA GLU A 197 2.19 18.55 2.83
C GLU A 197 2.80 19.40 3.94
N VAL A 198 2.52 19.05 5.20
CA VAL A 198 3.07 19.75 6.36
C VAL A 198 4.50 19.34 6.68
N ALA A 199 4.91 18.13 6.29
CA ALA A 199 6.28 17.68 6.40
C ALA A 199 7.19 18.40 5.38
N PRO A 200 8.52 18.41 5.60
CA PRO A 200 9.47 19.08 4.72
C PRO A 200 9.49 18.55 3.28
N SER A 201 9.00 17.34 3.04
CA SER A 201 8.94 16.72 1.72
C SER A 201 7.79 15.73 1.61
N ILE A 202 7.29 15.52 0.38
CA ILE A 202 6.42 14.38 0.07
C ILE A 202 7.22 13.07 0.14
N LEU A 203 6.53 11.94 0.24
CA LEU A 203 7.10 10.59 0.18
C LEU A 203 8.33 10.41 1.08
N MET A 204 8.24 10.87 2.34
CA MET A 204 9.35 10.89 3.31
C MET A 204 9.99 9.53 3.57
N THR A 205 9.29 8.44 3.29
CA THR A 205 9.78 7.06 3.47
C THR A 205 10.55 6.51 2.28
N GLU A 206 10.54 7.24 1.16
CA GLU A 206 11.14 6.80 -0.10
C GLU A 206 12.51 7.45 -0.32
N ASP A 207 13.26 6.88 -1.27
CA ASP A 207 14.56 7.41 -1.69
C ASP A 207 14.45 8.88 -2.16
N LYS A 208 15.42 9.72 -1.76
CA LYS A 208 15.39 11.16 -2.06
C LYS A 208 15.48 11.45 -3.56
N GLU A 209 16.26 10.66 -4.31
CA GLU A 209 16.36 10.83 -5.76
C GLU A 209 15.06 10.41 -6.44
N ALA A 210 14.43 9.33 -5.95
CA ALA A 210 13.10 8.91 -6.39
C ALA A 210 12.06 10.01 -6.15
N THR A 211 12.04 10.56 -4.94
CA THR A 211 11.13 11.66 -4.58
C THR A 211 11.35 12.90 -5.47
N ALA A 212 12.59 13.24 -5.80
CA ALA A 212 12.89 14.36 -6.70
C ALA A 212 12.33 14.14 -8.12
N ILE A 213 12.40 12.92 -8.64
CA ILE A 213 11.80 12.56 -9.93
C ILE A 213 10.28 12.76 -9.89
N ILE A 214 9.62 12.29 -8.84
CA ILE A 214 8.16 12.45 -8.68
C ILE A 214 7.76 13.92 -8.58
N LYS A 215 8.48 14.74 -7.82
CA LYS A 215 8.24 16.19 -7.74
C LYS A 215 8.30 16.86 -9.12
N ASN A 216 9.31 16.51 -9.92
CA ASN A 216 9.44 17.02 -11.28
C ASN A 216 8.27 16.57 -12.17
N GLN A 217 7.78 15.35 -12.02
CA GLN A 217 6.65 14.87 -12.79
C GLN A 217 5.35 15.57 -12.37
N LEU A 218 5.07 15.72 -11.07
CA LEU A 218 3.94 16.50 -10.57
C LEU A 218 3.92 17.92 -11.15
N LYS A 219 5.10 18.56 -11.20
CA LYS A 219 5.24 19.89 -11.79
C LYS A 219 4.91 19.89 -13.29
N LYS A 220 5.36 18.89 -14.06
CA LYS A 220 5.04 18.76 -15.50
C LYS A 220 3.53 18.57 -15.72
N MET A 221 2.85 17.84 -14.83
CA MET A 221 1.41 17.62 -14.85
C MET A 221 0.60 18.85 -14.41
N GLY A 222 1.25 19.95 -14.01
CA GLY A 222 0.59 21.16 -13.51
C GLY A 222 0.04 21.04 -12.09
N VAL A 223 0.42 20.01 -11.33
CA VAL A 223 0.02 19.86 -9.93
C VAL A 223 0.74 20.88 -9.07
N LYS A 224 -0.03 21.64 -8.29
CA LYS A 224 0.51 22.59 -7.32
C LYS A 224 0.95 21.86 -6.06
N LEU A 225 2.26 21.76 -5.83
CA LEU A 225 2.84 21.12 -4.66
C LEU A 225 3.32 22.16 -3.65
N ILE A 226 2.87 22.04 -2.39
CA ILE A 226 3.25 22.92 -1.27
C ILE A 226 3.73 22.02 -0.12
N GLU A 227 5.03 22.07 0.15
CA GLU A 227 5.69 21.29 1.20
C GLU A 227 6.06 22.20 2.38
N GLY A 228 6.23 21.63 3.58
CA GLY A 228 6.48 22.39 4.80
C GLY A 228 5.33 23.33 5.16
N ALA A 229 4.13 23.02 4.71
CA ALA A 229 2.98 23.90 4.80
C ALA A 229 2.47 24.08 6.24
N THR A 230 2.07 25.30 6.59
CA THR A 230 1.25 25.57 7.77
C THR A 230 -0.16 25.86 7.30
N ILE A 231 -1.15 25.10 7.75
CA ILE A 231 -2.55 25.31 7.43
C ILE A 231 -3.17 26.13 8.56
N ASN A 232 -3.51 27.39 8.26
CA ASN A 232 -4.12 28.29 9.27
C ASN A 232 -5.59 27.99 9.50
N GLN A 233 -6.34 27.78 8.42
CA GLN A 233 -7.77 27.54 8.46
C GLN A 233 -8.26 26.88 7.17
N VAL A 234 -9.31 26.09 7.28
CA VAL A 234 -10.09 25.56 6.14
C VAL A 234 -11.51 26.06 6.20
N THR A 235 -12.07 26.44 5.04
CA THR A 235 -13.46 26.83 4.85
C THR A 235 -14.14 25.87 3.87
N GLN A 236 -15.42 26.10 3.53
CA GLN A 236 -16.18 25.24 2.60
C GLN A 236 -15.53 25.10 1.20
N SER A 237 -14.75 26.08 0.75
CA SER A 237 -14.21 26.13 -0.61
C SER A 237 -12.77 26.63 -0.70
N SER A 238 -12.11 26.88 0.43
CA SER A 238 -10.74 27.37 0.43
C SER A 238 -9.94 26.95 1.66
N MET A 239 -8.63 26.89 1.51
CA MET A 239 -7.65 26.65 2.57
C MET A 239 -6.72 27.84 2.66
N GLN A 240 -6.59 28.42 3.85
CA GLN A 240 -5.72 29.55 4.12
C GLN A 240 -4.35 29.07 4.62
N LEU A 241 -3.31 29.42 3.90
CA LEU A 241 -1.91 29.28 4.27
C LEU A 241 -1.35 30.67 4.64
N PRO A 242 -0.16 30.79 5.25
CA PRO A 242 0.38 32.10 5.65
C PRO A 242 0.42 33.12 4.51
N ASP A 243 0.84 32.73 3.31
CA ASP A 243 1.11 33.63 2.19
C ASP A 243 0.14 33.47 1.01
N GLN A 244 -0.79 32.53 1.07
CA GLN A 244 -1.70 32.25 -0.05
C GLN A 244 -2.98 31.54 0.41
N SER A 245 -4.00 31.57 -0.47
CA SER A 245 -5.21 30.75 -0.37
C SER A 245 -5.27 29.73 -1.48
N ILE A 246 -5.76 28.53 -1.18
CA ILE A 246 -5.97 27.43 -2.12
C ILE A 246 -7.47 27.20 -2.21
N ASP A 247 -8.06 27.49 -3.37
CA ASP A 247 -9.46 27.23 -3.64
C ASP A 247 -9.66 25.78 -4.07
N PHE A 248 -10.79 25.18 -3.70
CA PHE A 248 -11.15 23.81 -4.08
C PHE A 248 -12.67 23.60 -4.15
N ASP A 249 -13.09 22.64 -4.98
CA ASP A 249 -14.46 22.11 -5.00
C ASP A 249 -14.57 20.90 -4.05
N LYS A 250 -13.48 20.13 -3.95
CA LYS A 250 -13.35 18.99 -3.04
C LYS A 250 -12.04 19.06 -2.28
N LEU A 251 -12.12 18.72 -0.99
CA LEU A 251 -10.98 18.57 -0.11
C LEU A 251 -10.81 17.09 0.25
N LEU A 252 -9.65 16.53 0.00
CA LEU A 252 -9.28 15.17 0.38
C LEU A 252 -8.25 15.21 1.52
N VAL A 253 -8.51 14.49 2.61
CA VAL A 253 -7.58 14.39 3.75
C VAL A 253 -7.03 12.98 3.84
N VAL A 254 -5.71 12.83 3.62
CA VAL A 254 -4.99 11.55 3.58
C VAL A 254 -3.67 11.64 4.37
N THR A 255 -3.79 12.06 5.63
CA THR A 255 -2.67 12.35 6.54
C THR A 255 -2.26 11.16 7.40
N GLY A 256 -2.62 9.95 6.98
CA GLY A 256 -2.31 8.69 7.65
C GLY A 256 -3.54 7.95 8.15
N ARG A 257 -3.30 6.83 8.84
CA ARG A 257 -4.34 5.93 9.33
C ARG A 257 -4.09 5.57 10.80
N ARG A 258 -5.13 5.10 11.50
CA ARG A 258 -5.06 4.62 12.88
C ARG A 258 -5.74 3.26 13.01
N GLY A 259 -5.15 2.34 13.75
CA GLY A 259 -5.73 1.01 14.01
C GLY A 259 -7.11 1.09 14.67
N ASN A 260 -8.00 0.17 14.28
CA ASN A 260 -9.34 0.01 14.88
C ASN A 260 -9.22 -0.78 16.18
N LEU A 261 -8.99 -0.09 17.30
CA LEU A 261 -8.69 -0.69 18.61
C LEU A 261 -9.91 -0.86 19.50
N GLU A 262 -11.09 -0.43 19.08
CA GLU A 262 -12.33 -0.43 19.87
C GLU A 262 -12.72 -1.85 20.34
N ILE A 263 -12.40 -2.86 19.54
CA ILE A 263 -12.66 -4.26 19.88
C ILE A 263 -11.92 -4.76 21.13
N LEU A 264 -10.83 -4.08 21.49
CA LEU A 264 -9.98 -4.46 22.64
C LEU A 264 -10.58 -4.06 23.99
N ASP A 265 -11.56 -3.15 24.01
CA ASP A 265 -12.08 -2.55 25.25
C ASP A 265 -12.75 -3.58 26.18
N SER A 266 -13.17 -4.74 25.65
CA SER A 266 -13.81 -5.81 26.41
C SER A 266 -12.83 -6.78 27.09
N LEU A 267 -11.56 -6.78 26.70
CA LEU A 267 -10.51 -7.63 27.24
C LEU A 267 -9.23 -6.80 27.44
N SER A 268 -8.48 -7.10 28.49
CA SER A 268 -7.22 -6.40 28.81
C SER A 268 -6.08 -6.81 27.88
N ILE A 269 -6.23 -6.53 26.57
CA ILE A 269 -5.18 -6.76 25.57
C ILE A 269 -4.25 -5.54 25.56
N THR A 270 -2.94 -5.78 25.66
CA THR A 270 -1.94 -4.73 25.73
C THR A 270 -1.84 -3.95 24.41
N LYS A 271 -1.79 -2.63 24.51
CA LYS A 271 -1.50 -1.72 23.40
C LYS A 271 -0.03 -1.28 23.45
N THR A 272 0.53 -0.91 22.30
CA THR A 272 1.87 -0.31 22.22
C THR A 272 2.00 0.94 23.10
N ALA A 273 3.21 1.33 23.48
CA ALA A 273 3.47 2.46 24.37
C ALA A 273 2.83 3.78 23.89
N ASN A 274 2.72 3.97 22.58
CA ASN A 274 2.05 5.14 21.97
C ASN A 274 0.53 5.01 21.87
N GLN A 275 -0.06 3.90 22.35
CA GLN A 275 -1.51 3.60 22.33
C GLN A 275 -2.16 3.56 20.94
N LYS A 276 -1.36 3.42 19.88
CA LYS A 276 -1.86 3.46 18.50
C LYS A 276 -2.14 2.08 17.89
N PHE A 277 -1.53 1.01 18.44
CA PHE A 277 -1.56 -0.33 17.92
C PHE A 277 -1.74 -1.37 19.04
N VAL A 278 -2.12 -2.60 18.65
CA VAL A 278 -2.04 -3.78 19.50
C VAL A 278 -0.59 -4.18 19.65
N GLU A 279 -0.13 -4.43 20.89
CA GLU A 279 1.17 -5.03 21.12
C GLU A 279 1.13 -6.53 20.82
N VAL A 280 2.04 -6.99 19.98
CA VAL A 280 2.20 -8.41 19.63
C VAL A 280 3.65 -8.84 19.72
N ASN A 281 3.84 -10.13 19.96
CA ASN A 281 5.17 -10.72 19.85
C ASN A 281 5.54 -10.95 18.37
N ARG A 282 6.75 -11.47 18.12
CA ARG A 282 7.27 -11.75 16.78
C ARG A 282 6.44 -12.75 15.96
N PHE A 283 5.44 -13.41 16.55
CA PHE A 283 4.52 -14.34 15.91
C PHE A 283 3.09 -13.80 15.81
N TYR A 284 2.91 -12.49 16.03
CA TYR A 284 1.63 -11.80 16.01
C TYR A 284 0.65 -12.20 17.11
N GLN A 285 1.12 -12.88 18.17
CA GLN A 285 0.34 -13.23 19.35
C GLN A 285 0.31 -12.03 20.30
N THR A 286 -0.88 -11.72 20.82
CA THR A 286 -1.10 -10.62 21.79
C THR A 286 -0.68 -11.03 23.21
N SER A 287 -0.94 -10.18 24.19
CA SER A 287 -0.79 -10.52 25.62
C SER A 287 -1.75 -11.62 26.10
N VAL A 288 -2.73 -12.03 25.26
CA VAL A 288 -3.66 -13.14 25.53
C VAL A 288 -3.34 -14.29 24.58
N ASP A 289 -2.90 -15.42 25.11
CA ASP A 289 -2.32 -16.55 24.35
C ASP A 289 -3.16 -17.08 23.20
N SER A 290 -4.50 -17.03 23.29
CA SER A 290 -5.42 -17.49 22.25
C SER A 290 -5.82 -16.39 21.26
N ILE A 291 -5.32 -15.16 21.41
CA ILE A 291 -5.68 -14.03 20.56
C ILE A 291 -4.43 -13.52 19.84
N TYR A 292 -4.56 -13.40 18.52
CA TYR A 292 -3.55 -12.87 17.60
C TYR A 292 -4.08 -11.61 16.93
N ALA A 293 -3.17 -10.76 16.44
CA ALA A 293 -3.52 -9.56 15.69
C ALA A 293 -2.56 -9.35 14.52
N VAL A 294 -3.09 -8.94 13.35
CA VAL A 294 -2.32 -8.74 12.12
C VAL A 294 -2.85 -7.55 11.30
N GLY A 295 -2.02 -7.02 10.41
CA GLY A 295 -2.35 -5.91 9.52
C GLY A 295 -2.34 -4.58 10.27
N ASP A 296 -3.08 -3.60 9.77
CA ASP A 296 -3.02 -2.20 10.22
C ASP A 296 -3.37 -1.97 11.71
N ILE A 297 -3.86 -2.99 12.41
CA ILE A 297 -4.12 -2.93 13.86
C ILE A 297 -2.82 -3.12 14.68
N VAL A 298 -1.76 -3.69 14.08
CA VAL A 298 -0.43 -3.84 14.69
C VAL A 298 0.54 -2.81 14.13
N ASP A 299 1.63 -2.56 14.84
CA ASP A 299 2.69 -1.66 14.36
C ASP A 299 3.43 -2.27 13.18
N GLY A 300 3.58 -1.51 12.09
CA GLY A 300 4.20 -1.98 10.85
C GLY A 300 3.96 -1.05 9.67
N PHE A 301 4.07 -1.61 8.46
CA PHE A 301 4.00 -0.83 7.21
C PHE A 301 2.59 -0.42 6.77
N MET A 302 1.52 -0.99 7.35
CA MET A 302 0.14 -0.81 6.87
C MET A 302 -0.01 -1.14 5.37
N LEU A 303 0.61 -2.23 4.93
CA LEU A 303 0.61 -2.71 3.55
C LEU A 303 -0.18 -4.03 3.44
N ALA A 304 -1.01 -4.14 2.41
CA ALA A 304 -1.87 -5.30 2.22
C ALA A 304 -1.11 -6.63 2.12
N HIS A 305 0.03 -6.65 1.41
CA HIS A 305 0.86 -7.84 1.26
C HIS A 305 1.62 -8.20 2.54
N ALA A 306 2.02 -7.20 3.36
CA ALA A 306 2.56 -7.44 4.69
C ALA A 306 1.48 -8.09 5.58
N ALA A 307 0.28 -7.50 5.66
CA ALA A 307 -0.85 -8.04 6.41
C ALA A 307 -1.20 -9.49 6.01
N SER A 308 -1.20 -9.79 4.70
CA SER A 308 -1.42 -11.15 4.18
C SER A 308 -0.36 -12.13 4.67
N LYS A 309 0.92 -11.73 4.61
CA LYS A 309 2.03 -12.58 5.06
C LYS A 309 2.03 -12.76 6.58
N GLU A 310 1.71 -11.72 7.33
CA GLU A 310 1.51 -11.76 8.78
C GLU A 310 0.40 -12.75 9.15
N GLY A 311 -0.74 -12.69 8.46
CA GLY A 311 -1.87 -13.61 8.65
C GLY A 311 -1.48 -15.08 8.44
N ILE A 312 -0.74 -15.38 7.37
CA ILE A 312 -0.21 -16.74 7.13
C ILE A 312 0.70 -17.19 8.27
N LYS A 313 1.65 -16.33 8.69
CA LYS A 313 2.60 -16.66 9.76
C LYS A 313 1.90 -16.84 11.11
N ALA A 314 0.92 -16.01 11.44
CA ALA A 314 0.12 -16.14 12.66
C ALA A 314 -0.63 -17.49 12.68
N VAL A 315 -1.28 -17.87 11.57
CA VAL A 315 -1.99 -19.14 11.44
C VAL A 315 -1.06 -20.35 11.56
N ARG A 316 0.09 -20.30 10.94
CA ARG A 316 1.08 -21.39 11.03
C ARG A 316 1.64 -21.51 12.44
N HIS A 317 1.85 -20.40 13.14
CA HIS A 317 2.21 -20.45 14.56
C HIS A 317 1.10 -21.03 15.45
N MET A 318 -0.19 -20.77 15.14
CA MET A 318 -1.32 -21.36 15.89
C MET A 318 -1.43 -22.88 15.70
N PHE A 319 -1.19 -23.40 14.50
CA PHE A 319 -1.63 -24.74 14.11
C PHE A 319 -0.55 -25.65 13.51
N ALA A 320 0.61 -25.14 13.20
CA ALA A 320 1.69 -25.86 12.54
C ALA A 320 3.03 -25.58 13.24
N ASP A 321 4.14 -25.87 12.56
CA ASP A 321 5.47 -25.63 13.07
C ASP A 321 5.78 -24.13 13.13
N LYS A 322 6.68 -23.75 14.06
CA LYS A 322 7.14 -22.38 14.25
C LYS A 322 7.87 -21.87 13.00
N GLU A 323 7.26 -20.97 12.28
CA GLU A 323 7.93 -20.22 11.20
C GLU A 323 8.75 -19.04 11.73
N ALA A 324 9.78 -18.67 10.97
CA ALA A 324 10.49 -17.42 11.22
C ALA A 324 9.55 -16.20 11.07
N PRO A 325 9.68 -15.18 11.92
CA PRO A 325 8.89 -13.95 11.80
C PRO A 325 9.15 -13.26 10.45
N LEU A 326 8.19 -12.45 10.01
CA LEU A 326 8.42 -11.55 8.87
C LEU A 326 9.46 -10.49 9.28
N LYS A 327 10.49 -10.33 8.46
CA LYS A 327 11.46 -9.26 8.64
C LYS A 327 11.03 -8.05 7.82
N ASN A 328 11.13 -6.86 8.39
CA ASN A 328 10.75 -5.63 7.71
C ASN A 328 11.54 -5.41 6.40
N GLU A 329 12.80 -5.84 6.37
CA GLU A 329 13.67 -5.75 5.20
C GLU A 329 13.23 -6.65 4.02
N GLN A 330 12.28 -7.57 4.26
CA GLN A 330 11.70 -8.46 3.24
C GLN A 330 10.41 -7.90 2.62
N VAL A 331 9.89 -6.80 3.13
CA VAL A 331 8.62 -6.21 2.68
C VAL A 331 8.89 -5.16 1.62
N PRO A 332 8.50 -5.37 0.34
CA PRO A 332 8.65 -4.35 -0.67
C PRO A 332 7.65 -3.21 -0.45
N ARG A 333 8.10 -1.98 -0.71
CA ARG A 333 7.27 -0.78 -0.75
C ARG A 333 7.12 -0.33 -2.19
N CYS A 334 5.91 0.01 -2.59
CA CYS A 334 5.60 0.42 -3.95
C CYS A 334 4.75 1.70 -3.96
N VAL A 335 5.09 2.61 -4.87
CA VAL A 335 4.30 3.81 -5.19
C VAL A 335 3.95 3.73 -6.68
N TYR A 336 2.67 3.67 -6.98
CA TYR A 336 2.15 3.43 -8.33
C TYR A 336 1.92 4.73 -9.10
N THR A 337 2.92 5.59 -9.07
CA THR A 337 2.97 6.82 -9.88
C THR A 337 3.47 6.49 -11.30
N HIS A 338 3.60 7.50 -12.16
CA HIS A 338 4.29 7.37 -13.44
C HIS A 338 5.39 8.46 -13.53
N PRO A 339 6.70 8.06 -13.38
CA PRO A 339 7.24 6.70 -13.17
C PRO A 339 6.90 6.10 -11.81
N GLU A 340 6.86 4.76 -11.74
CA GLU A 340 6.67 4.00 -10.49
C GLU A 340 7.90 4.10 -9.58
N ILE A 341 7.70 3.90 -8.26
CA ILE A 341 8.79 3.65 -7.31
C ILE A 341 8.57 2.28 -6.68
N ALA A 342 9.64 1.50 -6.58
CA ALA A 342 9.66 0.28 -5.77
C ALA A 342 10.95 0.20 -4.97
N SER A 343 10.86 -0.21 -3.71
CA SER A 343 12.01 -0.33 -2.82
C SER A 343 11.81 -1.48 -1.84
N PHE A 344 12.89 -2.04 -1.34
CA PHE A 344 12.91 -2.97 -0.21
C PHE A 344 14.23 -2.88 0.54
N GLY A 345 14.26 -3.47 1.72
CA GLY A 345 15.48 -3.59 2.52
C GLY A 345 15.93 -2.28 3.14
N LEU A 346 17.23 -2.16 3.36
CA LEU A 346 17.86 -1.03 3.99
C LEU A 346 18.18 0.06 2.96
N SER A 347 17.94 1.31 3.32
CA SER A 347 18.54 2.44 2.64
C SER A 347 20.06 2.49 2.90
N GLU A 348 20.80 3.27 2.11
CA GLU A 348 22.23 3.51 2.31
C GLU A 348 22.56 3.95 3.75
N ASN A 349 21.79 4.90 4.28
CA ASN A 349 22.01 5.44 5.62
C ASN A 349 21.73 4.38 6.69
N GLU A 350 20.62 3.66 6.61
CA GLU A 350 20.28 2.59 7.55
C GLU A 350 21.31 1.46 7.53
N ALA A 351 21.83 1.10 6.36
CA ALA A 351 22.89 0.09 6.24
C ALA A 351 24.18 0.55 6.93
N LYS A 352 24.59 1.81 6.71
CA LYS A 352 25.76 2.40 7.38
C LYS A 352 25.57 2.50 8.89
N GLU A 353 24.40 2.92 9.37
CA GLU A 353 24.06 2.98 10.81
C GLU A 353 24.09 1.60 11.48
N LYS A 354 23.73 0.54 10.74
CA LYS A 354 23.86 -0.85 11.19
C LYS A 354 25.29 -1.40 11.12
N GLY A 355 26.26 -0.62 10.62
CA GLY A 355 27.68 -0.95 10.62
C GLY A 355 28.14 -1.76 9.39
N TYR A 356 27.33 -1.84 8.32
CA TYR A 356 27.75 -2.45 7.07
C TYR A 356 28.77 -1.58 6.30
N ASP A 357 29.76 -2.21 5.70
CA ASP A 357 30.59 -1.57 4.65
C ASP A 357 29.83 -1.65 3.33
N VAL A 358 29.25 -0.50 2.93
CA VAL A 358 28.23 -0.45 1.89
C VAL A 358 28.85 -0.24 0.51
N LEU A 359 28.49 -1.11 -0.42
CA LEU A 359 28.70 -0.94 -1.86
C LEU A 359 27.38 -0.57 -2.53
N ILE A 360 27.39 0.50 -3.33
CA ILE A 360 26.21 1.02 -4.02
C ILE A 360 26.53 1.20 -5.49
N SER A 361 25.68 0.71 -6.36
CA SER A 361 25.69 1.06 -7.78
C SER A 361 24.30 1.45 -8.27
N LYS A 362 24.29 2.27 -9.34
CA LYS A 362 23.08 2.82 -9.94
C LYS A 362 23.23 2.93 -11.45
N THR A 363 22.26 2.45 -12.20
CA THR A 363 22.14 2.64 -13.64
C THR A 363 20.85 3.35 -14.00
N ASN A 364 20.85 4.18 -15.04
CA ASN A 364 19.69 4.96 -15.46
C ASN A 364 18.92 4.26 -16.59
N TYR A 365 17.60 4.40 -16.62
CA TYR A 365 16.74 3.90 -17.70
C TYR A 365 17.14 4.44 -19.09
N SER A 366 17.70 5.65 -19.16
CA SER A 366 18.21 6.23 -20.39
C SER A 366 19.39 5.48 -21.02
N ALA A 367 20.01 4.56 -20.31
CA ALA A 367 21.07 3.69 -20.84
C ALA A 367 20.54 2.35 -21.38
N ASN A 368 19.26 2.03 -21.15
CA ASN A 368 18.67 0.74 -21.53
C ASN A 368 17.90 0.83 -22.86
N GLY A 369 18.21 -0.07 -23.80
CA GLY A 369 17.62 -0.08 -25.14
C GLY A 369 16.10 -0.27 -25.14
N ARG A 370 15.55 -1.08 -24.24
CA ARG A 370 14.11 -1.28 -24.13
C ARG A 370 13.40 -0.04 -23.62
N ALA A 371 14.00 0.66 -22.64
CA ALA A 371 13.49 1.92 -22.10
C ALA A 371 13.47 3.01 -23.19
N ILE A 372 14.54 3.11 -23.99
CA ILE A 372 14.62 4.06 -25.11
C ILE A 372 13.56 3.75 -26.17
N ALA A 373 13.42 2.48 -26.58
CA ALA A 373 12.43 2.07 -27.55
C ALA A 373 10.97 2.29 -27.10
N GLY A 374 10.72 2.21 -25.79
CA GLY A 374 9.43 2.47 -25.16
C GLY A 374 9.18 3.94 -24.79
N ASN A 375 10.14 4.85 -25.02
CA ASN A 375 10.12 6.25 -24.54
C ASN A 375 9.99 6.37 -23.01
N GLU A 376 10.46 5.37 -22.25
CA GLU A 376 10.36 5.22 -20.81
C GLU A 376 11.74 5.44 -20.13
N THR A 377 12.43 6.53 -20.51
CA THR A 377 13.83 6.77 -20.12
C THR A 377 14.01 7.43 -18.76
N THR A 378 12.91 7.73 -18.06
CA THR A 378 12.96 8.40 -16.76
C THR A 378 13.09 7.37 -15.64
N GLY A 379 14.17 7.48 -14.87
CA GLY A 379 14.37 6.68 -13.68
C GLY A 379 15.72 5.97 -13.59
N PHE A 380 15.84 5.08 -12.61
CA PHE A 380 17.07 4.34 -12.32
C PHE A 380 16.79 3.01 -11.60
N VAL A 381 17.76 2.12 -11.65
CA VAL A 381 17.89 0.97 -10.75
C VAL A 381 19.08 1.22 -9.82
N LYS A 382 18.89 1.04 -8.53
CA LYS A 382 19.93 1.17 -7.49
C LYS A 382 19.94 -0.10 -6.65
N ILE A 383 21.11 -0.70 -6.43
CA ILE A 383 21.31 -1.82 -5.52
C ILE A 383 22.26 -1.40 -4.40
N ILE A 384 21.94 -1.81 -3.19
CA ILE A 384 22.71 -1.59 -1.98
C ILE A 384 23.15 -2.96 -1.46
N SER A 385 24.44 -3.20 -1.37
CA SER A 385 25.01 -4.47 -0.89
C SER A 385 26.11 -4.24 0.13
N GLU A 386 26.46 -5.30 0.85
CA GLU A 386 27.66 -5.34 1.66
C GLU A 386 28.88 -5.57 0.72
N LYS A 387 29.96 -4.82 0.95
CA LYS A 387 31.09 -4.73 0.03
C LYS A 387 31.96 -5.99 -0.04
N ASN A 388 32.13 -6.71 1.06
CA ASN A 388 33.09 -7.83 1.13
C ASN A 388 32.46 -9.17 0.74
N ASN A 389 31.18 -9.37 1.07
CA ASN A 389 30.48 -10.63 0.83
C ASN A 389 29.35 -10.53 -0.18
N HIS A 390 29.10 -9.31 -0.73
CA HIS A 390 28.09 -9.00 -1.73
C HIS A 390 26.64 -9.36 -1.32
N GLU A 391 26.37 -9.39 0.00
CA GLU A 391 25.01 -9.59 0.50
C GLU A 391 24.12 -8.43 0.04
N ILE A 392 22.96 -8.74 -0.53
CA ILE A 392 21.99 -7.72 -0.95
C ILE A 392 21.30 -7.16 0.29
N LEU A 393 21.54 -5.90 0.61
CA LEU A 393 20.96 -5.20 1.76
C LEU A 393 19.65 -4.51 1.41
N GLY A 394 19.54 -3.95 0.22
CA GLY A 394 18.36 -3.24 -0.25
C GLY A 394 18.41 -2.92 -1.73
N GLY A 395 17.30 -2.41 -2.24
CA GLY A 395 17.18 -1.99 -3.63
C GLY A 395 16.11 -0.93 -3.83
N VAL A 396 16.33 -0.05 -4.80
CA VAL A 396 15.38 0.99 -5.23
C VAL A 396 15.31 0.99 -6.75
N ILE A 397 14.12 0.92 -7.30
CA ILE A 397 13.86 1.08 -8.72
C ILE A 397 12.86 2.21 -8.89
N VAL A 398 13.18 3.14 -9.78
CA VAL A 398 12.27 4.20 -10.21
C VAL A 398 12.15 4.11 -11.72
N GLY A 399 10.93 4.02 -12.25
CA GLY A 399 10.74 3.92 -13.69
C GLY A 399 9.58 3.04 -14.09
N ALA A 400 9.46 2.77 -15.37
CA ALA A 400 8.47 1.84 -15.90
C ALA A 400 8.66 0.45 -15.31
N ASN A 401 7.56 -0.20 -14.91
CA ASN A 401 7.55 -1.55 -14.34
C ASN A 401 8.42 -1.73 -13.07
N ALA A 402 8.74 -0.66 -12.35
CA ALA A 402 9.57 -0.74 -11.14
C ALA A 402 8.94 -1.69 -10.10
N THR A 403 7.62 -1.65 -9.94
CA THR A 403 6.86 -2.47 -8.99
C THR A 403 6.89 -3.97 -9.33
N GLU A 404 7.09 -4.34 -10.59
CA GLU A 404 7.29 -5.73 -11.02
C GLU A 404 8.77 -6.14 -10.95
N MET A 405 9.68 -5.28 -11.40
CA MET A 405 11.11 -5.57 -11.50
C MET A 405 11.78 -5.77 -10.14
N ILE A 406 11.33 -5.07 -9.11
CA ILE A 406 11.92 -5.12 -7.74
C ILE A 406 11.94 -6.55 -7.18
N HIS A 407 10.96 -7.37 -7.57
CA HIS A 407 10.83 -8.74 -7.12
C HIS A 407 11.96 -9.64 -7.60
N THR A 408 12.65 -9.32 -8.70
CA THR A 408 13.83 -10.07 -9.17
C THR A 408 14.96 -9.99 -8.14
N ILE A 409 15.27 -8.80 -7.64
CA ILE A 409 16.32 -8.60 -6.64
C ILE A 409 15.89 -9.21 -5.29
N LEU A 410 14.62 -8.96 -4.92
CA LEU A 410 14.06 -9.47 -3.66
C LEU A 410 14.02 -11.00 -3.63
N ALA A 411 13.69 -11.67 -4.73
CA ALA A 411 13.66 -13.13 -4.80
C ALA A 411 15.04 -13.74 -4.58
N VAL A 412 16.10 -13.14 -5.13
CA VAL A 412 17.48 -13.59 -4.90
C VAL A 412 17.85 -13.40 -3.42
N LYS A 413 17.56 -12.24 -2.83
CA LYS A 413 17.76 -11.98 -1.41
C LYS A 413 17.02 -12.98 -0.52
N GLU A 414 15.75 -13.25 -0.80
CA GLU A 414 14.93 -14.21 -0.02
C GLU A 414 15.44 -15.65 -0.09
N SER A 415 16.16 -15.98 -1.17
CA SER A 415 16.83 -17.27 -1.36
C SER A 415 18.24 -17.31 -0.75
N GLU A 416 18.59 -16.31 0.09
CA GLU A 416 19.94 -16.15 0.67
C GLU A 416 21.04 -15.99 -0.40
N GLY A 417 20.65 -15.60 -1.63
CA GLY A 417 21.55 -15.28 -2.73
C GLY A 417 22.19 -13.89 -2.57
N ARG A 418 23.24 -13.67 -3.35
CA ARG A 418 24.06 -12.46 -3.37
C ARG A 418 24.08 -11.85 -4.78
N LEU A 419 24.90 -10.84 -5.01
CA LEU A 419 25.06 -10.25 -6.34
C LEU A 419 25.51 -11.27 -7.39
N GLU A 420 26.33 -12.25 -7.02
CA GLU A 420 26.81 -13.30 -7.91
C GLU A 420 25.69 -14.19 -8.47
N GLU A 421 24.61 -14.40 -7.72
CA GLU A 421 23.45 -15.13 -8.22
C GLU A 421 22.68 -14.32 -9.26
N ILE A 422 22.62 -12.99 -9.11
CA ILE A 422 22.03 -12.09 -10.13
C ILE A 422 22.92 -12.05 -11.38
N GLU A 423 24.25 -11.92 -11.22
CA GLU A 423 25.21 -11.84 -12.33
C GLU A 423 25.15 -13.10 -13.21
N LYS A 424 25.01 -14.29 -12.61
CA LYS A 424 24.89 -15.57 -13.33
C LYS A 424 23.58 -15.73 -14.11
N MET A 425 22.58 -14.90 -13.86
CA MET A 425 21.29 -15.01 -14.56
C MET A 425 21.42 -14.57 -16.01
N THR A 426 20.75 -15.29 -16.92
CA THR A 426 20.60 -14.85 -18.30
C THR A 426 19.30 -14.06 -18.41
N PHE A 427 19.40 -12.75 -18.62
CA PHE A 427 18.25 -11.88 -18.85
C PHE A 427 17.86 -11.87 -20.32
N ALA A 428 16.55 -11.88 -20.60
CA ALA A 428 16.06 -11.80 -21.96
C ALA A 428 16.33 -10.40 -22.56
N HIS A 429 16.75 -10.37 -23.83
CA HIS A 429 16.97 -9.12 -24.58
C HIS A 429 15.86 -8.88 -25.63
N PRO A 430 15.32 -7.64 -25.77
CA PRO A 430 15.54 -6.48 -24.89
C PRO A 430 14.50 -6.41 -23.75
N THR A 431 14.95 -6.23 -22.52
CA THR A 431 14.09 -6.04 -21.35
C THR A 431 14.62 -4.94 -20.41
N LEU A 432 13.76 -4.40 -19.56
CA LEU A 432 14.18 -3.49 -18.50
C LEU A 432 14.96 -4.23 -17.39
N SER A 433 14.67 -5.51 -17.19
CA SER A 433 15.32 -6.34 -16.16
C SER A 433 16.82 -6.59 -16.42
N GLU A 434 17.31 -6.41 -17.68
CA GLU A 434 18.74 -6.48 -17.99
C GLU A 434 19.56 -5.51 -17.14
N MET A 435 18.98 -4.32 -16.81
CA MET A 435 19.61 -3.33 -15.96
C MET A 435 20.04 -3.89 -14.59
N ILE A 436 19.28 -4.86 -14.05
CA ILE A 436 19.57 -5.51 -12.76
C ILE A 436 20.82 -6.42 -12.91
N GLY A 437 20.91 -7.18 -13.99
CA GLY A 437 22.05 -8.04 -14.27
C GLY A 437 23.34 -7.28 -14.57
N GLU A 438 23.24 -6.24 -15.41
CA GLU A 438 24.36 -5.34 -15.74
C GLU A 438 24.90 -4.68 -14.47
N LEU A 439 24.00 -4.18 -13.62
CA LEU A 439 24.37 -3.51 -12.38
C LEU A 439 25.06 -4.47 -11.40
N ALA A 440 24.57 -5.70 -11.24
CA ALA A 440 25.20 -6.71 -10.40
C ALA A 440 26.60 -7.09 -10.91
N SER A 441 26.78 -7.19 -12.23
CA SER A 441 28.09 -7.44 -12.84
C SER A 441 29.08 -6.30 -12.56
N GLU A 442 28.67 -5.04 -12.72
CA GLU A 442 29.52 -3.87 -12.41
C GLU A 442 29.94 -3.80 -10.93
N MET A 443 29.13 -4.33 -10.02
CA MET A 443 29.42 -4.29 -8.57
C MET A 443 30.41 -5.37 -8.14
N ILE A 444 30.56 -6.45 -8.91
CA ILE A 444 31.45 -7.58 -8.60
C ILE A 444 32.85 -7.37 -9.21
N PHE A 445 32.95 -6.76 -10.38
CA PHE A 445 34.16 -6.53 -11.16
C PHE A 445 34.60 -5.06 -11.17
#